data_71648984bf1dc9047fc732723e739266
#
_entry.id   71648984bf1dc9047fc732723e739266
#
_cell.length_a   1.000
_cell.length_b   1.000
_cell.length_c   1.000
_cell.angle_alpha   90.00
_cell.angle_beta   90.00
_cell.angle_gamma   90.00
#
_symmetry.space_group_name_H-M   'P 1'
#
loop_
_entity.id
_entity.type
_entity.pdbx_description
1 polymer ?
#
loop_
_entity_poly.entity_id
_entity_poly.type
_entity_poly.pdbx_seq_one_letter_code
_entity_poly.pdbx_strand_id
1 'polypeptide(L)'
;WVEYESLEAFPVEDPVLAERIRDESARFFVALNAASFGRCDLRIDSKGTPYMLEINANCGIYYPPADYGSADLCLSLDPAGHAGFTKQLVAAAFARHARRH
;
A
#
# COMPACT_ATOMS: atom_id res chain seq x y z
N TRP A 1 -17.41 12.36 -7.73
CA TRP A 1 -16.57 11.69 -8.72
C TRP A 1 -16.06 12.67 -9.79
N VAL A 2 -16.75 13.79 -9.96
CA VAL A 2 -16.34 14.83 -10.91
C VAL A 2 -14.94 15.33 -10.59
N GLU A 3 -14.54 15.28 -9.32
CA GLU A 3 -13.24 15.75 -8.84
C GLU A 3 -12.15 14.68 -8.90
N TYR A 4 -12.47 13.47 -9.32
CA TYR A 4 -11.49 12.37 -9.37
C TYR A 4 -10.27 12.72 -10.23
N GLU A 5 -10.50 13.38 -11.34
CA GLU A 5 -9.41 13.77 -12.25
C GLU A 5 -8.51 14.87 -11.68
N SER A 6 -8.96 15.57 -10.64
CA SER A 6 -8.16 16.61 -9.98
C SER A 6 -7.32 16.09 -8.82
N LEU A 7 -7.43 14.79 -8.49
CA LEU A 7 -6.64 14.20 -7.42
C LEU A 7 -5.17 14.11 -7.82
N GLU A 8 -4.31 14.47 -6.88
CA GLU A 8 -2.87 14.36 -7.03
C GLU A 8 -2.32 13.41 -5.99
N ALA A 9 -1.28 12.66 -6.37
CA ALA A 9 -0.62 11.74 -5.45
C ALA A 9 0.77 12.26 -5.13
N PHE A 10 1.10 12.31 -3.84
CA PHE A 10 2.40 12.75 -3.35
C PHE A 10 2.99 11.71 -2.40
N PRO A 11 4.32 11.51 -2.41
CA PRO A 11 4.94 10.73 -1.36
C PRO A 11 4.86 11.48 -0.03
N VAL A 12 4.80 10.74 1.07
CA VAL A 12 4.88 11.33 2.41
C VAL A 12 6.34 11.68 2.68
N GLU A 13 6.65 12.96 2.81
CA GLU A 13 8.02 13.43 2.98
C GLU A 13 8.49 13.41 4.44
N ASP A 14 7.56 13.55 5.40
CA ASP A 14 7.88 13.50 6.82
C ASP A 14 8.24 12.06 7.24
N PRO A 15 9.49 11.78 7.61
CA PRO A 15 9.89 10.41 7.94
C PRO A 15 9.22 9.85 9.20
N VAL A 16 8.87 10.69 10.16
CA VAL A 16 8.16 10.26 11.37
C VAL A 16 6.74 9.84 11.03
N LEU A 17 6.04 10.65 10.23
CA LEU A 17 4.69 10.33 9.78
C LEU A 17 4.68 9.08 8.89
N ALA A 18 5.64 8.97 7.98
CA ALA A 18 5.76 7.79 7.10
C ALA A 18 5.93 6.51 7.91
N GLU A 19 6.74 6.55 8.96
CA GLU A 19 6.96 5.39 9.84
C GLU A 19 5.70 5.01 10.59
N ARG A 20 4.95 5.98 11.10
CA ARG A 20 3.66 5.73 11.77
C ARG A 20 2.66 5.11 10.82
N ILE A 21 2.58 5.58 9.60
CA ILE A 21 1.68 5.04 8.58
C ILE A 21 2.04 3.58 8.28
N ARG A 22 3.33 3.28 8.08
CA ARG A 22 3.78 1.90 7.83
C ARG A 22 3.44 0.98 8.99
N ASP A 23 3.70 1.42 10.22
CA ASP A 23 3.48 0.63 11.42
C ASP A 23 1.99 0.32 11.62
N GLU A 24 1.13 1.33 11.51
CA GLU A 24 -0.32 1.16 11.64
C GLU A 24 -0.88 0.28 10.51
N SER A 25 -0.42 0.46 9.28
CA SER A 25 -0.85 -0.34 8.14
C SER A 25 -0.45 -1.81 8.33
N ALA A 26 0.76 -2.06 8.81
CA ALA A 26 1.23 -3.42 9.07
C ALA A 26 0.41 -4.09 10.18
N ARG A 27 0.12 -3.38 11.26
CA ARG A 27 -0.70 -3.89 12.36
C ARG A 27 -2.12 -4.22 11.91
N PHE A 28 -2.71 -3.35 11.12
CA PHE A 28 -4.05 -3.54 10.60
C PHE A 28 -4.12 -4.76 9.67
N PHE A 29 -3.13 -4.88 8.80
CA PHE A 29 -3.00 -6.02 7.88
C PHE A 29 -2.92 -7.35 8.65
N VAL A 30 -2.09 -7.40 9.69
CA VAL A 30 -1.93 -8.59 10.53
C VAL A 30 -3.21 -8.86 11.33
N ALA A 31 -3.84 -7.84 11.89
CA ALA A 31 -5.05 -7.97 12.69
C ALA A 31 -6.21 -8.57 11.88
N LEU A 32 -6.29 -8.27 10.58
CA LEU A 32 -7.29 -8.83 9.69
C LEU A 32 -6.90 -10.19 9.11
N ASN A 33 -5.77 -10.74 9.54
CA ASN A 33 -5.25 -12.01 9.04
C ASN A 33 -5.08 -12.02 7.52
N ALA A 34 -4.68 -10.87 6.98
CA ALA A 34 -4.48 -10.70 5.55
C ALA A 34 -3.17 -11.35 5.11
N ALA A 35 -3.10 -11.74 3.86
CA ALA A 35 -1.92 -12.34 3.26
C ALA A 35 -1.66 -11.72 1.89
N SER A 36 -0.40 -11.81 1.43
CA SER A 36 0.06 -11.29 0.15
C SER A 36 0.17 -9.76 0.15
N PHE A 37 -0.83 -9.05 -0.35
CA PHE A 37 -0.78 -7.59 -0.40
C PHE A 37 -2.19 -7.00 -0.38
N GLY A 38 -2.24 -5.69 -0.17
CA GLY A 38 -3.46 -4.92 -0.25
C GLY A 38 -3.13 -3.44 -0.20
N ARG A 39 -4.10 -2.61 -0.54
CA ARG A 39 -3.97 -1.17 -0.40
C ARG A 39 -4.68 -0.73 0.87
N CYS A 40 -3.95 -0.04 1.73
CA CYS A 40 -4.51 0.53 2.94
C CYS A 40 -4.99 1.95 2.68
N ASP A 41 -6.21 2.25 3.09
CA ASP A 41 -6.76 3.60 3.05
C ASP A 41 -6.86 4.12 4.47
N LEU A 42 -6.33 5.30 4.70
CA LEU A 42 -6.33 5.91 6.03
C LEU A 42 -6.48 7.41 5.94
N ARG A 43 -6.85 8.02 7.05
CA ARG A 43 -6.88 9.47 7.20
C ARG A 43 -5.98 9.88 8.35
N ILE A 44 -5.41 11.07 8.21
CA ILE A 44 -4.50 11.63 9.21
C ILE A 44 -5.15 12.91 9.74
N ASP A 45 -5.25 13.02 11.07
CA ASP A 45 -5.80 14.21 11.70
C ASP A 45 -4.78 15.35 11.76
N SER A 46 -5.20 16.51 12.28
CA SER A 46 -4.32 17.68 12.40
C SER A 46 -3.14 17.47 13.35
N LYS A 47 -3.18 16.44 14.18
CA LYS A 47 -2.11 16.09 15.12
C LYS A 47 -1.15 15.04 14.56
N GLY A 48 -1.37 14.59 13.33
CA GLY A 48 -0.55 13.58 12.70
C GLY A 48 -0.89 12.14 13.11
N THR A 49 -2.07 11.92 13.69
CA THR A 49 -2.50 10.57 14.07
C THR A 49 -3.20 9.88 12.90
N PRO A 50 -2.71 8.72 12.46
CA PRO A 50 -3.36 7.98 11.40
C PRO A 50 -4.56 7.16 11.92
N TYR A 51 -5.64 7.18 11.14
CA TYR A 51 -6.84 6.38 11.38
C TYR A 51 -7.10 5.49 10.19
N MET A 52 -7.11 4.18 10.42
CA MET A 52 -7.36 3.22 9.35
C MET A 52 -8.83 3.20 8.96
N LEU A 53 -9.09 3.25 7.65
CA LEU A 53 -10.45 3.17 7.10
C LEU A 53 -10.73 1.79 6.55
N GLU A 54 -9.85 1.26 5.70
CA GLU A 54 -10.03 -0.06 5.12
C GLU A 54 -8.73 -0.59 4.52
N ILE A 55 -8.70 -1.91 4.28
CA ILE A 55 -7.71 -2.55 3.42
C ILE A 55 -8.45 -3.12 2.22
N ASN A 56 -8.00 -2.76 1.03
CA ASN A 56 -8.55 -3.29 -0.21
C ASN A 56 -7.61 -4.35 -0.77
N ALA A 57 -8.01 -5.61 -0.66
CA ALA A 57 -7.24 -6.74 -1.17
C ALA A 57 -7.30 -6.86 -2.69
N ASN A 58 -8.21 -6.13 -3.33
CA ASN A 58 -8.45 -6.20 -4.76
C ASN A 58 -8.11 -4.88 -5.45
N CYS A 59 -7.04 -4.22 -5.00
CA CYS A 59 -6.62 -2.93 -5.55
C CYS A 59 -6.09 -3.08 -6.97
N GLY A 60 -6.26 -2.03 -7.79
CA GLY A 60 -5.76 -2.01 -9.16
C GLY A 60 -4.24 -1.95 -9.20
N ILE A 61 -3.63 -2.91 -9.88
CA ILE A 61 -2.18 -3.03 -10.00
C ILE A 61 -1.80 -3.66 -11.35
N TYR A 62 -0.61 -3.37 -11.82
CA TYR A 62 -0.04 -3.86 -13.07
C TYR A 62 -0.77 -3.39 -14.33
N TYR A 63 -1.46 -2.27 -14.26
CA TYR A 63 -1.99 -1.61 -15.44
C TYR A 63 -0.89 -0.78 -16.13
N PRO A 64 -1.01 -0.53 -17.44
CA PRO A 64 -0.02 0.31 -18.14
C PRO A 64 -0.06 1.76 -17.59
N PRO A 65 1.05 2.52 -17.77
CA PRO A 65 1.14 3.88 -17.19
C PRO A 65 -0.01 4.83 -17.54
N ALA A 66 -0.61 4.67 -18.73
CA ALA A 66 -1.74 5.49 -19.15
C ALA A 66 -3.02 5.18 -18.36
N ASP A 67 -3.10 3.97 -17.75
CA ASP A 67 -4.31 3.48 -17.08
C ASP A 67 -4.00 2.98 -15.67
N TYR A 68 -3.01 3.55 -15.00
CA TYR A 68 -2.60 3.10 -13.67
C TYR A 68 -3.78 2.95 -12.70
N GLY A 69 -3.81 1.80 -12.02
CA GLY A 69 -4.65 1.61 -10.86
C GLY A 69 -4.05 2.27 -9.63
N SER A 70 -4.77 2.24 -8.52
CA SER A 70 -4.35 2.91 -7.29
C SER A 70 -3.04 2.37 -6.72
N ALA A 71 -2.82 1.05 -6.77
CA ALA A 71 -1.56 0.47 -6.31
C ALA A 71 -0.40 0.82 -7.24
N ASP A 72 -0.65 0.87 -8.55
CA ASP A 72 0.37 1.30 -9.52
C ASP A 72 0.84 2.73 -9.25
N LEU A 73 -0.09 3.61 -8.91
CA LEU A 73 0.23 5.00 -8.59
C LEU A 73 1.12 5.06 -7.34
N CYS A 74 0.80 4.32 -6.30
CA CYS A 74 1.64 4.26 -5.10
C CYS A 74 3.03 3.73 -5.41
N LEU A 75 3.14 2.66 -6.20
CA LEU A 75 4.42 2.05 -6.56
C LEU A 75 5.26 2.96 -7.47
N SER A 76 4.61 3.80 -8.27
CA SER A 76 5.35 4.76 -9.13
C SER A 76 6.12 5.79 -8.29
N LEU A 77 5.68 6.03 -7.05
CA LEU A 77 6.34 6.95 -6.13
C LEU A 77 7.40 6.27 -5.26
N ASP A 78 7.52 4.95 -5.32
CA ASP A 78 8.49 4.17 -4.55
C ASP A 78 9.75 3.97 -5.41
N PRO A 79 10.95 4.26 -4.89
CA PRO A 79 12.20 4.01 -5.62
C PRO A 79 12.38 2.56 -6.06
N ALA A 80 11.88 1.59 -5.28
CA ALA A 80 11.93 0.17 -5.65
C ALA A 80 10.91 -0.20 -6.73
N GLY A 81 9.82 0.55 -6.84
CA GLY A 81 8.79 0.41 -7.87
C GLY A 81 8.13 -0.96 -7.93
N HIS A 82 7.57 -1.26 -9.09
CA HIS A 82 6.88 -2.54 -9.32
C HIS A 82 7.83 -3.74 -9.21
N ALA A 83 9.07 -3.59 -9.67
CA ALA A 83 10.04 -4.70 -9.60
C ALA A 83 10.36 -5.09 -8.17
N GLY A 84 10.60 -4.12 -7.29
CA GLY A 84 10.85 -4.39 -5.88
C GLY A 84 9.65 -4.99 -5.18
N PHE A 85 8.47 -4.47 -5.45
CA PHE A 85 7.22 -4.99 -4.92
C PHE A 85 6.99 -6.44 -5.34
N THR A 86 7.17 -6.75 -6.62
CA THR A 86 6.98 -8.10 -7.16
C THR A 86 7.95 -9.09 -6.53
N LYS A 87 9.22 -8.70 -6.32
CA LYS A 87 10.21 -9.53 -5.63
C LYS A 87 9.76 -9.87 -4.21
N GLN A 88 9.29 -8.88 -3.46
CA GLN A 88 8.80 -9.09 -2.09
C GLN A 88 7.58 -10.00 -2.07
N LEU A 89 6.67 -9.81 -3.02
CA LEU A 89 5.46 -10.61 -3.13
C LEU A 89 5.78 -12.10 -3.36
N VAL A 90 6.70 -12.38 -4.28
CA VAL A 90 7.15 -13.74 -4.59
C VAL A 90 7.86 -14.36 -3.37
N ALA A 91 8.78 -13.61 -2.74
CA ALA A 91 9.50 -14.08 -1.56
C ALA A 91 8.54 -14.42 -0.41
N ALA A 92 7.52 -13.58 -0.18
CA ALA A 92 6.52 -13.82 0.84
C ALA A 92 5.69 -15.08 0.54
N ALA A 93 5.36 -15.33 -0.72
CA ALA A 93 4.63 -16.52 -1.14
C ALA A 93 5.43 -17.80 -0.88
N PHE A 94 6.71 -17.79 -1.21
CA PHE A 94 7.58 -18.93 -0.92
C PHE A 94 7.75 -19.15 0.59
N ALA A 95 7.88 -18.09 1.36
CA ALA A 95 8.00 -18.18 2.82
C ALA A 95 6.73 -18.79 3.44
N ARG A 96 5.54 -18.40 2.97
CA ARG A 96 4.27 -18.98 3.44
C ARG A 96 4.17 -20.46 3.08
N HIS A 97 4.57 -20.81 1.88
CA HIS A 97 4.56 -22.21 1.43
C HIS A 97 5.48 -23.07 2.29
N ALA A 98 6.70 -22.59 2.55
CA ALA A 98 7.65 -23.30 3.40
C ALA A 98 7.13 -23.54 4.82
N ARG A 99 6.41 -22.56 5.39
CA ARG A 99 5.82 -22.70 6.74
C ARG A 99 4.70 -23.72 6.80
N ARG A 100 4.00 -23.97 5.72
CA ARG A 100 2.88 -24.92 5.64
C ARG A 100 3.31 -26.35 5.36
N HIS A 101 4.52 -26.51 4.91
CA HIS A 101 5.10 -27.78 4.51
C HIS A 101 6.42 -28.03 5.24
#